data_dafb83faac17a9c43827c52e868e6f81
#
_entry.id   dafb83faac17a9c43827c52e868e6f81
#
_cell.length_a   1.000
_cell.length_b   1.000
_cell.length_c   1.000
_cell.angle_alpha   90.00
_cell.angle_beta   90.00
_cell.angle_gamma   90.00
#
_symmetry.space_group_name_H-M   'P 1'
#
loop_
_entity.id
_entity.type
_entity.pdbx_description
1 polymer ?
#
loop_
_entity_poly.entity_id
_entity_poly.type
_entity_poly.pdbx_seq_one_letter_code
_entity_poly.pdbx_strand_id
1 'polypeptide(L)'
;MPRSSATLVPFLFGLIPAGCSAQQPRPPAAEACTIGRVSDGDSFRCSDGRRVRLIGIDSPESQQQPIGAEARAALLRLLPPGTAVRLESDVAPYDQYGRALAYAWAGTTLVNESMVHDGWAVLYTVPPNLKYVDRLRRAQEEARARGTGLWSQHGFDCLPSDFRRGRCVSSP
;
A
#
# COMPACT_ATOMS: atom_id res chain seq x y z
N MET A 1 -14.93 -81.90 28.03
CA MET A 1 -14.19 -80.73 28.44
C MET A 1 -13.45 -80.20 27.21
N PRO A 2 -13.89 -79.11 26.58
CA PRO A 2 -13.18 -78.50 25.43
C PRO A 2 -12.21 -77.40 25.92
N ARG A 3 -11.00 -77.51 25.40
CA ARG A 3 -9.96 -76.52 25.62
C ARG A 3 -10.18 -75.26 24.70
N SER A 4 -10.33 -74.11 25.31
CA SER A 4 -10.35 -72.83 24.59
C SER A 4 -8.93 -72.40 24.22
N SER A 5 -8.67 -72.25 22.93
CA SER A 5 -7.47 -71.70 22.39
C SER A 5 -7.68 -70.19 22.24
N ALA A 6 -6.94 -69.38 22.98
CA ALA A 6 -6.89 -67.89 22.85
C ALA A 6 -5.92 -67.51 21.73
N THR A 7 -6.46 -66.94 20.66
CA THR A 7 -5.65 -66.36 19.56
C THR A 7 -5.20 -64.96 19.91
N LEU A 8 -3.90 -64.79 20.04
CA LEU A 8 -3.27 -63.46 20.25
C LEU A 8 -3.19 -62.73 18.89
N VAL A 9 -3.87 -61.60 18.79
CA VAL A 9 -3.76 -60.69 17.61
C VAL A 9 -2.67 -59.68 17.89
N PRO A 10 -1.64 -59.55 17.06
CA PRO A 10 -0.63 -58.49 17.25
C PRO A 10 -1.18 -57.15 16.82
N PHE A 11 -1.17 -56.17 17.73
CA PHE A 11 -1.41 -54.75 17.45
C PHE A 11 -0.21 -54.17 16.68
N LEU A 12 -0.42 -53.90 15.39
CA LEU A 12 0.53 -53.09 14.59
C LEU A 12 0.40 -51.63 15.01
N PHE A 13 1.40 -51.12 15.71
CA PHE A 13 1.58 -49.67 15.95
C PHE A 13 2.01 -49.02 14.63
N GLY A 14 1.07 -48.36 13.94
CA GLY A 14 1.38 -47.55 12.78
C GLY A 14 2.13 -46.30 13.18
N LEU A 15 3.38 -46.14 12.71
CA LEU A 15 4.12 -44.87 12.77
C LEU A 15 3.38 -43.86 11.91
N ILE A 16 2.82 -42.80 12.54
CA ILE A 16 2.29 -41.62 11.85
C ILE A 16 3.51 -40.77 11.47
N PRO A 17 3.76 -40.48 10.17
CA PRO A 17 4.82 -39.57 9.81
C PRO A 17 4.51 -38.15 10.32
N ALA A 18 5.43 -37.54 11.06
CA ALA A 18 5.38 -36.14 11.46
C ALA A 18 5.31 -35.28 10.21
N GLY A 19 4.10 -34.75 9.90
CA GLY A 19 3.90 -33.83 8.80
C GLY A 19 4.74 -32.56 9.02
N CYS A 20 5.68 -32.26 8.13
CA CYS A 20 6.29 -30.95 8.02
C CYS A 20 5.19 -29.91 7.75
N SER A 21 4.73 -29.21 8.79
CA SER A 21 3.93 -28.00 8.61
C SER A 21 4.80 -26.98 7.92
N ALA A 22 4.59 -26.78 6.62
CA ALA A 22 5.14 -25.65 5.90
C ALA A 22 4.59 -24.37 6.57
N GLN A 23 5.45 -23.69 7.32
CA GLN A 23 5.12 -22.43 7.97
C GLN A 23 4.87 -21.40 6.87
N GLN A 24 3.62 -20.99 6.69
CA GLN A 24 3.29 -19.91 5.77
C GLN A 24 4.08 -18.67 6.21
N PRO A 25 4.72 -17.92 5.27
CA PRO A 25 5.42 -16.70 5.62
C PRO A 25 4.45 -15.75 6.32
N ARG A 26 4.80 -15.40 7.57
CA ARG A 26 4.04 -14.42 8.35
C ARG A 26 4.07 -13.10 7.56
N PRO A 27 2.91 -12.46 7.31
CA PRO A 27 2.90 -11.15 6.68
C PRO A 27 3.83 -10.21 7.48
N PRO A 28 4.63 -9.37 6.80
CA PRO A 28 5.55 -8.47 7.47
C PRO A 28 4.79 -7.65 8.52
N ALA A 29 5.37 -7.57 9.72
CA ALA A 29 4.77 -6.86 10.85
C ALA A 29 4.57 -5.40 10.45
N ALA A 30 3.38 -4.87 10.74
CA ALA A 30 3.13 -3.45 10.53
C ALA A 30 4.07 -2.63 11.42
N GLU A 31 4.82 -1.72 10.81
CA GLU A 31 5.82 -0.90 11.48
C GLU A 31 5.24 0.46 11.89
N ALA A 32 5.55 0.93 13.09
CA ALA A 32 5.21 2.28 13.52
C ALA A 32 6.12 3.32 12.87
N CYS A 33 5.55 4.46 12.50
CA CYS A 33 6.27 5.63 12.00
C CYS A 33 5.61 6.89 12.54
N THR A 34 6.41 7.82 13.06
CA THR A 34 5.96 9.19 13.34
C THR A 34 6.34 10.06 12.16
N ILE A 35 5.39 10.82 11.62
CA ILE A 35 5.63 11.69 10.46
C ILE A 35 6.61 12.80 10.82
N GLY A 36 7.73 12.86 10.11
CA GLY A 36 8.69 13.96 10.22
C GLY A 36 8.41 15.05 9.18
N ARG A 37 8.28 14.69 7.90
CA ARG A 37 8.03 15.62 6.80
C ARG A 37 7.34 14.96 5.61
N VAL A 38 6.32 15.59 5.04
CA VAL A 38 5.73 15.23 3.75
C VAL A 38 6.57 15.83 2.62
N SER A 39 6.97 15.00 1.64
CA SER A 39 7.79 15.39 0.49
C SER A 39 6.94 15.83 -0.71
N ASP A 40 5.97 15.00 -1.08
CA ASP A 40 5.01 15.21 -2.17
C ASP A 40 3.68 14.55 -1.81
N GLY A 41 2.73 14.40 -2.75
CA GLY A 41 1.40 13.84 -2.48
C GLY A 41 1.35 12.34 -2.22
N ASP A 42 2.46 11.60 -2.35
CA ASP A 42 2.51 10.16 -2.10
C ASP A 42 3.78 9.69 -1.40
N SER A 43 4.59 10.62 -0.90
CA SER A 43 5.84 10.30 -0.21
C SER A 43 6.06 11.18 1.02
N PHE A 44 6.60 10.58 2.06
CA PHE A 44 6.98 11.27 3.29
C PHE A 44 8.22 10.65 3.94
N ARG A 45 8.74 11.33 4.95
CA ARG A 45 9.83 10.85 5.78
C ARG A 45 9.34 10.72 7.22
N CYS A 46 9.65 9.58 7.86
CA CYS A 46 9.47 9.40 9.30
C CYS A 46 10.52 10.21 10.08
N SER A 47 10.23 10.49 11.36
CA SER A 47 11.16 11.20 12.26
C SER A 47 12.48 10.47 12.47
N ASP A 48 12.48 9.14 12.32
CA ASP A 48 13.68 8.29 12.37
C ASP A 48 14.51 8.30 11.08
N GLY A 49 14.09 9.07 10.06
CA GLY A 49 14.80 9.25 8.79
C GLY A 49 14.35 8.29 7.69
N ARG A 50 13.54 7.26 7.95
CA ARG A 50 13.01 6.36 6.91
C ARG A 50 12.21 7.14 5.87
N ARG A 51 12.48 6.89 4.60
CA ARG A 51 11.70 7.44 3.48
C ARG A 51 10.62 6.44 3.11
N VAL A 52 9.39 6.91 3.01
CA VAL A 52 8.21 6.08 2.69
C VAL A 52 7.59 6.55 1.38
N ARG A 53 7.25 5.60 0.50
CA ARG A 53 6.44 5.78 -0.71
C ARG A 53 5.13 5.01 -0.53
N LEU A 54 4.03 5.72 -0.62
CA LEU A 54 2.70 5.12 -0.60
C LEU A 54 2.50 4.27 -1.86
N ILE A 55 2.24 2.97 -1.68
CA ILE A 55 2.04 2.04 -2.80
C ILE A 55 0.60 2.04 -3.28
N GLY A 56 0.43 1.68 -4.56
CA GLY A 56 -0.88 1.61 -5.21
C GLY A 56 -1.41 2.94 -5.71
N ILE A 57 -0.73 4.05 -5.44
CA ILE A 57 -1.12 5.40 -5.86
C ILE A 57 0.02 6.18 -6.50
N ASP A 58 -0.32 7.19 -7.29
CA ASP A 58 0.62 8.12 -7.90
C ASP A 58 0.02 9.52 -7.86
N SER A 59 0.71 10.46 -7.22
CA SER A 59 0.29 11.85 -7.12
C SER A 59 1.07 12.73 -8.11
N PRO A 60 0.57 13.91 -8.50
CA PRO A 60 1.35 14.85 -9.29
C PRO A 60 2.70 15.16 -8.66
N GLU A 61 3.72 15.20 -9.52
CA GLU A 61 5.08 15.52 -9.13
C GLU A 61 5.19 16.95 -8.60
N SER A 62 6.17 17.22 -7.74
CA SER A 62 6.40 18.56 -7.20
C SER A 62 6.63 19.63 -8.28
N GLN A 63 7.10 19.23 -9.47
CA GLN A 63 7.30 20.08 -10.63
C GLN A 63 6.01 20.33 -11.44
N GLN A 64 4.98 19.53 -11.28
CA GLN A 64 3.66 19.74 -11.91
C GLN A 64 2.89 20.84 -11.15
N GLN A 65 3.26 22.08 -11.33
CA GLN A 65 2.61 23.20 -10.64
C GLN A 65 1.34 23.65 -11.36
N PRO A 66 0.26 24.05 -10.61
CA PRO A 66 0.17 24.10 -9.13
C PRO A 66 -0.20 22.75 -8.50
N ILE A 67 -0.63 21.75 -9.28
CA ILE A 67 -1.28 20.51 -8.81
C ILE A 67 -0.40 19.64 -7.91
N GLY A 68 0.92 19.65 -8.12
CA GLY A 68 1.87 18.96 -7.24
C GLY A 68 1.90 19.56 -5.83
N ALA A 69 1.84 20.89 -5.73
CA ALA A 69 1.77 21.57 -4.44
C ALA A 69 0.43 21.28 -3.72
N GLU A 70 -0.67 21.23 -4.45
CA GLU A 70 -2.01 20.91 -3.94
C GLU A 70 -2.08 19.47 -3.40
N ALA A 71 -1.59 18.50 -4.17
CA ALA A 71 -1.53 17.09 -3.75
C ALA A 71 -0.65 16.93 -2.49
N ARG A 72 0.51 17.61 -2.45
CA ARG A 72 1.36 17.62 -1.26
C ARG A 72 0.64 18.23 -0.05
N ALA A 73 -0.08 19.34 -0.23
CA ALA A 73 -0.85 19.96 0.83
C ALA A 73 -1.98 19.05 1.34
N ALA A 74 -2.61 18.26 0.45
CA ALA A 74 -3.61 17.27 0.81
C ALA A 74 -3.02 16.18 1.72
N LEU A 75 -1.88 15.60 1.34
CA LEU A 75 -1.22 14.60 2.19
C LEU A 75 -0.76 15.21 3.52
N LEU A 76 -0.29 16.46 3.53
CA LEU A 76 0.10 17.15 4.76
C LEU A 76 -1.07 17.38 5.72
N ARG A 77 -2.29 17.58 5.21
CA ARG A 77 -3.51 17.66 6.05
C ARG A 77 -3.86 16.33 6.69
N LEU A 78 -3.68 15.21 5.97
CA LEU A 78 -3.91 13.87 6.49
C LEU A 78 -2.81 13.43 7.46
N LEU A 79 -1.58 13.84 7.19
CA LEU A 79 -0.36 13.44 7.90
C LEU A 79 0.48 14.66 8.31
N PRO A 80 -0.02 15.52 9.22
CA PRO A 80 0.81 16.58 9.77
C PRO A 80 2.03 16.00 10.53
N PRO A 81 3.16 16.74 10.58
CA PRO A 81 4.32 16.33 11.38
C PRO A 81 3.94 15.98 12.82
N GLY A 82 4.53 14.90 13.34
CA GLY A 82 4.18 14.35 14.65
C GLY A 82 3.06 13.31 14.65
N THR A 83 2.32 13.15 13.56
CA THR A 83 1.29 12.11 13.45
C THR A 83 1.92 10.71 13.50
N ALA A 84 1.37 9.85 14.35
CA ALA A 84 1.74 8.44 14.39
C ALA A 84 0.93 7.65 13.36
N VAL A 85 1.61 6.89 12.51
CA VAL A 85 1.00 6.00 11.52
C VAL A 85 1.55 4.59 11.65
N ARG A 86 0.74 3.63 11.22
CA ARG A 86 1.15 2.25 11.04
C ARG A 86 1.43 2.02 9.56
N LEU A 87 2.65 1.57 9.26
CA LEU A 87 3.08 1.20 7.91
C LEU A 87 2.84 -0.29 7.70
N GLU A 88 2.12 -0.63 6.67
CA GLU A 88 1.84 -2.00 6.28
C GLU A 88 2.50 -2.27 4.93
N SER A 89 3.51 -3.14 4.92
CA SER A 89 4.17 -3.58 3.68
C SER A 89 3.31 -4.60 2.94
N ASP A 90 3.56 -4.72 1.65
CA ASP A 90 3.06 -5.81 0.80
C ASP A 90 4.22 -6.77 0.47
N VAL A 91 4.16 -7.44 -0.67
CA VAL A 91 5.12 -8.47 -1.10
C VAL A 91 6.54 -7.91 -1.24
N ALA A 92 6.70 -6.76 -1.89
CA ALA A 92 7.99 -6.07 -2.02
C ALA A 92 8.02 -4.86 -1.09
N PRO A 93 8.83 -4.89 0.01
CA PRO A 93 8.80 -3.85 1.03
C PRO A 93 9.64 -2.62 0.70
N TYR A 94 10.52 -2.68 -0.30
CA TYR A 94 11.39 -1.57 -0.68
C TYR A 94 11.46 -1.40 -2.19
N ASP A 95 11.68 -0.16 -2.63
CA ASP A 95 12.01 0.12 -4.03
C ASP A 95 13.52 0.18 -4.29
N GLN A 96 13.89 0.34 -5.56
CA GLN A 96 15.30 0.43 -5.99
C GLN A 96 16.06 1.64 -5.41
N TYR A 97 15.34 2.62 -4.84
CA TYR A 97 15.92 3.82 -4.21
C TYR A 97 16.01 3.70 -2.68
N GLY A 98 15.70 2.52 -2.12
CA GLY A 98 15.70 2.24 -0.70
C GLY A 98 14.58 2.97 0.07
N ARG A 99 13.46 3.35 -0.59
CA ARG A 99 12.27 3.84 0.09
C ARG A 99 11.43 2.65 0.56
N ALA A 100 10.89 2.71 1.77
CA ALA A 100 9.91 1.73 2.24
C ALA A 100 8.62 1.89 1.43
N LEU A 101 8.14 0.79 0.85
CA LEU A 101 6.87 0.71 0.13
C LEU A 101 5.79 0.28 1.11
N ALA A 102 4.80 1.14 1.36
CA ALA A 102 3.80 0.87 2.39
C ALA A 102 2.41 1.40 2.07
N TYR A 103 1.42 0.73 2.64
CA TYR A 103 0.11 1.28 2.94
C TYR A 103 0.18 1.95 4.31
N ALA A 104 -0.16 3.24 4.39
CA ALA A 104 -0.11 4.01 5.63
C ALA A 104 -1.50 4.11 6.27
N TRP A 105 -1.56 3.80 7.56
CA TRP A 105 -2.78 3.84 8.35
C TRP A 105 -2.66 4.89 9.44
N ALA A 106 -3.49 5.92 9.38
CA ALA A 106 -3.70 6.89 10.46
C ALA A 106 -4.95 6.47 11.25
N GLY A 107 -4.74 5.83 12.39
CA GLY A 107 -5.82 5.12 13.09
C GLY A 107 -6.42 4.01 12.22
N THR A 108 -7.71 4.13 11.89
CA THR A 108 -8.44 3.20 11.00
C THR A 108 -8.48 3.64 9.54
N THR A 109 -7.96 4.83 9.22
CA THR A 109 -8.00 5.42 7.89
C THR A 109 -6.80 4.96 7.05
N LEU A 110 -7.06 4.38 5.89
CA LEU A 110 -6.05 4.08 4.88
C LEU A 110 -5.75 5.35 4.08
N VAL A 111 -4.60 5.96 4.35
CA VAL A 111 -4.19 7.25 3.75
C VAL A 111 -4.07 7.16 2.23
N ASN A 112 -3.55 6.05 1.70
CA ASN A 112 -3.48 5.78 0.26
C ASN A 112 -4.87 5.90 -0.40
N GLU A 113 -5.89 5.32 0.22
CA GLU A 113 -7.26 5.39 -0.29
C GLU A 113 -7.82 6.81 -0.19
N SER A 114 -7.62 7.49 0.95
CA SER A 114 -8.10 8.88 1.11
C SER A 114 -7.53 9.81 0.04
N MET A 115 -6.24 9.68 -0.29
CA MET A 115 -5.62 10.47 -1.35
C MET A 115 -6.28 10.25 -2.72
N VAL A 116 -6.65 9.02 -3.05
CA VAL A 116 -7.34 8.68 -4.31
C VAL A 116 -8.81 9.11 -4.27
N HIS A 117 -9.53 8.80 -3.18
CA HIS A 117 -10.94 9.12 -2.99
C HIS A 117 -11.21 10.63 -3.04
N ASP A 118 -10.30 11.42 -2.49
CA ASP A 118 -10.39 12.89 -2.49
C ASP A 118 -9.79 13.53 -3.75
N GLY A 119 -9.35 12.71 -4.73
CA GLY A 119 -8.88 13.16 -6.04
C GLY A 119 -7.50 13.81 -6.06
N TRP A 120 -6.62 13.48 -5.11
CA TRP A 120 -5.25 14.02 -5.03
C TRP A 120 -4.18 13.07 -5.57
N ALA A 121 -4.58 11.84 -5.88
CA ALA A 121 -3.72 10.84 -6.51
C ALA A 121 -4.56 9.93 -7.41
N VAL A 122 -3.89 9.24 -8.34
CA VAL A 122 -4.51 8.21 -9.18
C VAL A 122 -4.05 6.83 -8.74
N LEU A 123 -4.84 5.81 -9.10
CA LEU A 123 -4.43 4.42 -8.97
C LEU A 123 -3.16 4.17 -9.82
N TYR A 124 -2.14 3.61 -9.21
CA TYR A 124 -0.91 3.22 -9.88
C TYR A 124 -0.38 1.91 -9.31
N THR A 125 -0.57 0.82 -10.04
CA THR A 125 -0.22 -0.52 -9.61
C THR A 125 1.13 -0.95 -10.15
N VAL A 126 2.00 -1.43 -9.24
CA VAL A 126 3.28 -2.03 -9.60
C VAL A 126 3.35 -3.41 -8.93
N PRO A 127 3.19 -4.50 -9.71
CA PRO A 127 3.35 -5.84 -9.14
C PRO A 127 4.73 -6.01 -8.49
N PRO A 128 4.83 -6.80 -7.40
CA PRO A 128 3.79 -7.68 -6.85
C PRO A 128 2.89 -7.04 -5.78
N ASN A 129 2.99 -5.73 -5.51
CA ASN A 129 2.26 -5.04 -4.46
C ASN A 129 0.84 -4.67 -4.90
N LEU A 130 -0.13 -5.55 -4.66
CA LEU A 130 -1.50 -5.43 -5.19
C LEU A 130 -2.60 -5.55 -4.12
N LYS A 131 -2.25 -5.63 -2.84
CA LYS A 131 -3.17 -5.98 -1.74
C LYS A 131 -4.47 -5.18 -1.72
N TYR A 132 -4.43 -3.87 -1.94
CA TYR A 132 -5.60 -2.99 -1.88
C TYR A 132 -6.02 -2.43 -3.26
N VAL A 133 -5.59 -3.04 -4.37
CA VAL A 133 -5.83 -2.52 -5.72
C VAL A 133 -7.33 -2.30 -6.03
N ASP A 134 -8.20 -3.24 -5.65
CA ASP A 134 -9.64 -3.13 -5.92
C ASP A 134 -10.32 -2.05 -5.08
N ARG A 135 -9.82 -1.84 -3.86
CA ARG A 135 -10.29 -0.76 -2.98
C ARG A 135 -9.90 0.62 -3.55
N LEU A 136 -8.65 0.77 -3.98
CA LEU A 136 -8.14 2.00 -4.61
C LEU A 136 -8.80 2.28 -5.95
N ARG A 137 -9.13 1.24 -6.74
CA ARG A 137 -9.86 1.39 -8.00
C ARG A 137 -11.24 1.98 -7.77
N ARG A 138 -12.02 1.44 -6.83
CA ARG A 138 -13.33 1.98 -6.47
C ARG A 138 -13.25 3.43 -6.00
N ALA A 139 -12.28 3.74 -5.14
CA ALA A 139 -12.05 5.10 -4.68
C ALA A 139 -11.79 6.08 -5.85
N GLN A 140 -11.00 5.67 -6.85
CA GLN A 140 -10.76 6.48 -8.05
C GLN A 140 -12.01 6.67 -8.91
N GLU A 141 -12.77 5.60 -9.14
CA GLU A 141 -14.01 5.67 -9.91
C GLU A 141 -15.00 6.64 -9.27
N GLU A 142 -15.14 6.58 -7.94
CA GLU A 142 -15.97 7.51 -7.17
C GLU A 142 -15.46 8.96 -7.24
N ALA A 143 -14.17 9.18 -7.09
CA ALA A 143 -13.54 10.51 -7.18
C ALA A 143 -13.77 11.14 -8.56
N ARG A 144 -13.59 10.37 -9.63
CA ARG A 144 -13.85 10.81 -11.02
C ARG A 144 -15.32 11.15 -11.23
N ALA A 145 -16.23 10.29 -10.78
CA ALA A 145 -17.67 10.51 -10.95
C ALA A 145 -18.15 11.77 -10.23
N ARG A 146 -17.56 12.10 -9.08
CA ARG A 146 -17.87 13.32 -8.32
C ARG A 146 -17.10 14.55 -8.79
N GLY A 147 -16.09 14.41 -9.62
CA GLY A 147 -15.17 15.51 -9.98
C GLY A 147 -14.45 16.10 -8.76
N THR A 148 -14.01 15.25 -7.80
CA THR A 148 -13.34 15.73 -6.61
C THR A 148 -11.85 16.02 -6.83
N GLY A 149 -11.30 16.98 -6.07
CA GLY A 149 -9.89 17.34 -6.12
C GLY A 149 -9.45 17.73 -7.53
N LEU A 150 -8.36 17.16 -8.00
CA LEU A 150 -7.78 17.46 -9.32
C LEU A 150 -8.65 16.99 -10.50
N TRP A 151 -9.62 16.09 -10.29
CA TRP A 151 -10.57 15.70 -11.34
C TRP A 151 -11.45 16.86 -11.79
N SER A 152 -11.77 17.83 -10.91
CA SER A 152 -12.57 19.01 -11.26
C SER A 152 -11.79 20.05 -12.09
N GLN A 153 -10.46 19.96 -12.09
CA GLN A 153 -9.54 20.97 -12.66
C GLN A 153 -8.74 20.44 -13.86
N HIS A 154 -9.14 19.28 -14.40
CA HIS A 154 -8.35 18.58 -15.44
C HIS A 154 -6.90 18.27 -15.02
N GLY A 155 -6.64 18.21 -13.70
CA GLY A 155 -5.29 18.03 -13.15
C GLY A 155 -4.64 16.68 -13.50
N PHE A 156 -5.41 15.72 -13.99
CA PHE A 156 -4.92 14.43 -14.46
C PHE A 156 -4.94 14.26 -15.99
N ASP A 157 -5.13 15.35 -16.76
CA ASP A 157 -4.96 15.30 -18.23
C ASP A 157 -3.50 14.96 -18.58
N CYS A 158 -2.57 15.34 -17.70
CA CYS A 158 -1.20 14.84 -17.70
C CYS A 158 -0.97 13.97 -16.45
N LEU A 159 -0.99 12.65 -16.61
CA LEU A 159 -0.74 11.74 -15.51
C LEU A 159 0.69 11.90 -14.96
N PRO A 160 0.91 11.71 -13.64
CA PRO A 160 2.25 11.81 -13.04
C PRO A 160 3.28 10.91 -13.73
N SER A 161 2.87 9.69 -14.09
CA SER A 161 3.72 8.75 -14.84
C SER A 161 4.08 9.24 -16.24
N ASP A 162 3.21 10.00 -16.90
CA ASP A 162 3.45 10.56 -18.23
C ASP A 162 4.34 11.80 -18.14
N PHE A 163 4.13 12.62 -17.11
CA PHE A 163 4.98 13.77 -16.82
C PHE A 163 6.44 13.33 -16.63
N ARG A 164 6.69 12.31 -15.78
CA ARG A 164 8.04 11.77 -15.57
C ARG A 164 8.72 11.25 -16.84
N ARG A 165 7.94 10.85 -17.82
CA ARG A 165 8.42 10.36 -19.14
C ARG A 165 8.50 11.44 -20.21
N GLY A 166 8.22 12.71 -19.85
CA GLY A 166 8.18 13.83 -20.79
C GLY A 166 7.10 13.69 -21.87
N ARG A 167 6.01 12.98 -21.57
CA ARG A 167 4.93 12.71 -22.56
C ARG A 167 3.77 13.69 -22.47
N CYS A 168 3.79 14.60 -21.53
CA CYS A 168 2.78 15.64 -21.43
C CYS A 168 3.01 16.71 -22.47
N VAL A 169 2.05 16.90 -23.36
CA VAL A 169 2.05 18.01 -24.30
C VAL A 169 1.79 19.27 -23.51
N SER A 170 2.71 20.24 -23.59
CA SER A 170 2.41 21.59 -23.10
C SER A 170 1.25 22.11 -23.92
N SER A 171 0.07 22.30 -23.34
CA SER A 171 -1.01 23.05 -24.03
C SER A 171 -0.48 24.43 -24.32
N PRO A 172 -0.67 24.95 -25.56
CA PRO A 172 -0.20 26.27 -25.96
C PRO A 172 -0.88 27.38 -25.16
#